data_100125ef935fd02e26060f425c05721d
#
_entry.id   100125ef935fd02e26060f425c05721d
#
_cell.length_a   1.000
_cell.length_b   1.000
_cell.length_c   1.000
_cell.angle_alpha   90.00
_cell.angle_beta   90.00
_cell.angle_gamma   90.00
#
_symmetry.space_group_name_H-M   'P 1'
#
loop_
_entity.id
_entity.type
_entity.pdbx_description
1 polymer ?
#
loop_
_entity_poly.entity_id
_entity_poly.type
_entity_poly.pdbx_seq_one_letter_code
_entity_poly.pdbx_strand_id
1 'polypeptide(L)'
;MDVLLYFGGDIQDTQENMKHAGSKAYIEWSLENTAKILTISFPKKHVFLIRPSRVLETLSYFDNFVPSKEYGIPVFCPTHNALKHLQELLKSSVNRINMYNTDKELTHLNIEKAKLTLVGFSKGCIVLNQLLHEFHYYQNKLDPDIEINNFIHLIESMWWLDGGHAGSKDTWIVEKSILESFAKLRIDVNVHVTPYQVQDSHRPWIGEEESHFCNILRNLGIPIKRTLHFADKTRSLQNHFNVLKAIWNYTQ
;
A
#
# COMPACT_ATOMS: atom_id res chain seq x y z
N MET A 1 -10.99 11.62 -13.41
CA MET A 1 -9.91 11.92 -12.48
C MET A 1 -9.63 10.66 -11.69
N ASP A 2 -8.37 10.30 -11.52
CA ASP A 2 -7.96 9.02 -10.97
C ASP A 2 -7.84 9.07 -9.44
N VAL A 3 -7.68 7.91 -8.81
CA VAL A 3 -7.69 7.77 -7.36
C VAL A 3 -6.38 7.13 -6.90
N LEU A 4 -5.84 7.63 -5.79
CA LEU A 4 -4.76 7.01 -5.04
C LEU A 4 -5.28 6.60 -3.66
N LEU A 5 -5.04 5.34 -3.31
CA LEU A 5 -5.37 4.75 -2.01
C LEU A 5 -4.07 4.45 -1.27
N TYR A 6 -3.88 5.07 -0.11
CA TYR A 6 -2.67 4.95 0.68
C TYR A 6 -2.91 4.21 1.99
N PHE A 7 -2.04 3.24 2.27
CA PHE A 7 -1.99 2.49 3.51
C PHE A 7 -0.70 2.85 4.25
N GLY A 8 -0.84 3.46 5.41
CA GLY A 8 0.30 3.95 6.20
C GLY A 8 1.07 2.86 6.94
N GLY A 9 2.23 3.24 7.46
CA GLY A 9 3.05 2.40 8.32
C GLY A 9 2.70 2.49 9.80
N ASP A 10 3.48 1.80 10.61
CA ASP A 10 3.49 2.02 12.05
C ASP A 10 3.87 3.48 12.36
N ILE A 11 3.50 3.96 13.54
CA ILE A 11 3.70 5.35 14.02
C ILE A 11 2.73 6.35 13.38
N GLN A 12 2.29 6.16 12.13
CA GLN A 12 1.43 7.10 11.43
C GLN A 12 -0.02 7.05 11.93
N ASP A 13 -0.50 8.19 12.40
CA ASP A 13 -1.91 8.42 12.74
C ASP A 13 -2.26 9.90 12.47
N THR A 14 -3.44 10.34 12.87
CA THR A 14 -3.81 11.77 12.81
C THR A 14 -2.86 12.62 13.67
N GLN A 15 -2.67 13.88 13.27
CA GLN A 15 -1.85 14.80 14.07
C GLN A 15 -2.29 14.88 15.53
N GLU A 16 -3.60 14.81 15.78
CA GLU A 16 -4.15 14.84 17.13
C GLU A 16 -3.68 13.64 17.96
N ASN A 17 -3.81 12.44 17.41
CA ASN A 17 -3.38 11.21 18.11
C ASN A 17 -1.86 11.18 18.31
N MET A 18 -1.08 11.63 17.33
CA MET A 18 0.38 11.64 17.42
C MET A 18 0.93 12.63 18.46
N LYS A 19 0.18 13.66 18.86
CA LYS A 19 0.60 14.59 19.91
C LYS A 19 0.72 13.93 21.30
N HIS A 20 -0.05 12.89 21.55
CA HIS A 20 -0.21 12.26 22.87
C HIS A 20 0.51 10.89 22.98
N ALA A 21 1.00 10.32 21.89
CA ALA A 21 1.66 9.04 21.86
C ALA A 21 3.19 9.18 21.76
N GLY A 22 3.93 8.06 21.89
CA GLY A 22 5.37 7.97 21.61
C GLY A 22 5.77 8.38 20.18
N SER A 23 4.79 8.69 19.33
CA SER A 23 4.93 9.13 17.95
C SER A 23 5.13 10.64 17.76
N LYS A 24 5.12 11.46 18.84
CA LYS A 24 5.23 12.93 18.76
C LYS A 24 6.43 13.43 17.96
N ALA A 25 7.56 12.74 18.06
CA ALA A 25 8.77 13.10 17.31
C ALA A 25 8.61 12.93 15.78
N TYR A 26 7.60 12.19 15.35
CA TYR A 26 7.31 11.86 13.94
C TYR A 26 6.05 12.55 13.40
N ILE A 27 5.55 13.60 14.06
CA ILE A 27 4.30 14.29 13.71
C ILE A 27 4.33 14.88 12.29
N GLU A 28 5.51 15.14 11.73
CA GLU A 28 5.65 15.57 10.34
C GLU A 28 5.17 14.49 9.34
N TRP A 29 5.07 13.23 9.77
CA TRP A 29 4.63 12.07 8.99
C TRP A 29 3.19 11.65 9.33
N SER A 30 2.42 12.53 9.97
CA SER A 30 1.00 12.30 10.21
C SER A 30 0.24 12.06 8.92
N LEU A 31 -0.95 11.46 9.01
CA LEU A 31 -1.79 11.20 7.85
C LEU A 31 -2.09 12.50 7.08
N GLU A 32 -2.37 13.61 7.77
CA GLU A 32 -2.63 14.91 7.13
C GLU A 32 -1.42 15.45 6.36
N ASN A 33 -0.23 15.33 6.91
CA ASN A 33 0.98 15.77 6.22
C ASN A 33 1.35 14.81 5.09
N THR A 34 1.16 13.52 5.28
CA THR A 34 1.33 12.51 4.23
C THR A 34 0.37 12.75 3.07
N ALA A 35 -0.89 13.12 3.35
CA ALA A 35 -1.85 13.52 2.32
C ALA A 35 -1.31 14.66 1.44
N LYS A 36 -0.73 15.70 2.06
CA LYS A 36 -0.13 16.84 1.33
C LYS A 36 1.03 16.38 0.44
N ILE A 37 1.92 15.54 0.98
CA ILE A 37 3.06 15.00 0.22
C ILE A 37 2.56 14.20 -1.00
N LEU A 38 1.59 13.32 -0.80
CA LEU A 38 1.04 12.50 -1.87
C LEU A 38 0.27 13.32 -2.91
N THR A 39 -0.46 14.35 -2.50
CA THR A 39 -1.15 15.26 -3.43
C THR A 39 -0.16 16.01 -4.32
N ILE A 40 0.99 16.41 -3.78
CA ILE A 40 2.06 17.04 -4.56
C ILE A 40 2.70 16.01 -5.51
N SER A 41 2.94 14.79 -5.03
CA SER A 41 3.54 13.73 -5.83
C SER A 41 2.62 13.21 -6.94
N PHE A 42 1.31 13.19 -6.72
CA PHE A 42 0.30 12.70 -7.66
C PHE A 42 -0.77 13.75 -7.96
N PRO A 43 -0.43 14.86 -8.63
CA PRO A 43 -1.31 16.03 -8.74
C PRO A 43 -2.59 15.81 -9.56
N LYS A 44 -2.67 14.68 -10.29
CA LYS A 44 -3.85 14.31 -11.10
C LYS A 44 -4.75 13.26 -10.42
N LYS A 45 -4.49 12.93 -9.15
CA LYS A 45 -5.23 11.90 -8.43
C LYS A 45 -5.91 12.47 -7.20
N HIS A 46 -7.12 11.98 -6.92
CA HIS A 46 -7.72 12.14 -5.60
C HIS A 46 -7.04 11.20 -4.61
N VAL A 47 -6.52 11.75 -3.52
CA VAL A 47 -5.76 10.98 -2.52
C VAL A 47 -6.66 10.60 -1.35
N PHE A 48 -6.83 9.30 -1.13
CA PHE A 48 -7.52 8.72 0.01
C PHE A 48 -6.50 8.02 0.92
N LEU A 49 -6.43 8.42 2.17
CA LEU A 49 -5.62 7.74 3.17
C LEU A 49 -6.51 6.81 3.98
N ILE A 50 -6.17 5.53 3.98
CA ILE A 50 -6.91 4.52 4.72
C ILE A 50 -6.22 4.33 6.06
N ARG A 51 -6.92 4.74 7.11
CA ARG A 51 -6.47 4.55 8.48
C ARG A 51 -6.60 3.08 8.87
N PRO A 52 -5.62 2.51 9.62
CA PRO A 52 -5.75 1.17 10.17
C PRO A 52 -7.02 1.05 11.05
N SER A 53 -7.57 -0.15 11.17
CA SER A 53 -8.76 -0.42 11.99
C SER A 53 -8.52 -0.10 13.46
N ARG A 54 -7.28 -0.27 13.91
CA ARG A 54 -6.82 0.12 15.24
C ARG A 54 -5.33 0.43 15.24
N VAL A 55 -4.91 1.26 16.18
CA VAL A 55 -3.51 1.54 16.49
C VAL A 55 -3.29 1.21 17.96
N LEU A 56 -2.36 0.31 18.26
CA LEU A 56 -1.98 -0.02 19.63
C LEU A 56 -0.57 0.49 19.88
N GLU A 57 -0.41 1.41 20.81
CA GLU A 57 0.82 2.18 21.01
C GLU A 57 1.23 2.91 19.72
N THR A 58 2.14 2.34 18.95
CA THR A 58 2.57 2.88 17.65
C THR A 58 2.37 1.88 16.50
N LEU A 59 1.80 0.72 16.78
CA LEU A 59 1.63 -0.36 15.81
C LEU A 59 0.28 -0.27 15.11
N SER A 60 0.30 -0.29 13.79
CA SER A 60 -0.88 -0.25 12.94
C SER A 60 -1.43 -1.65 12.68
N TYR A 61 -2.76 -1.82 12.76
CA TYR A 61 -3.48 -3.06 12.49
C TYR A 61 -4.52 -2.82 11.40
N PHE A 62 -4.38 -3.52 10.30
CA PHE A 62 -5.30 -3.46 9.16
C PHE A 62 -6.24 -4.66 9.14
N ASP A 63 -6.86 -4.99 10.30
CA ASP A 63 -7.63 -6.23 10.48
C ASP A 63 -8.83 -6.36 9.52
N ASN A 64 -9.33 -5.27 8.95
CA ASN A 64 -10.36 -5.30 7.91
C ASN A 64 -9.83 -5.77 6.54
N PHE A 65 -8.51 -5.76 6.35
CA PHE A 65 -7.86 -6.17 5.10
C PHE A 65 -7.08 -7.47 5.26
N VAL A 66 -6.38 -7.65 6.38
CA VAL A 66 -5.53 -8.81 6.62
C VAL A 66 -5.59 -9.20 8.09
N PRO A 67 -5.87 -10.47 8.43
CA PRO A 67 -5.80 -10.95 9.80
C PRO A 67 -4.40 -10.76 10.37
N SER A 68 -4.29 -10.45 11.65
CA SER A 68 -3.00 -10.27 12.31
C SER A 68 -2.91 -10.98 13.65
N LYS A 69 -1.69 -11.42 13.97
CA LYS A 69 -1.27 -11.90 15.30
C LYS A 69 -0.81 -10.72 16.16
N GLU A 70 -0.20 -11.04 17.31
CA GLU A 70 0.46 -10.06 18.16
C GLU A 70 1.44 -9.19 17.36
N TYR A 71 1.64 -7.96 17.79
CA TYR A 71 2.45 -6.94 17.10
C TYR A 71 1.99 -6.63 15.67
N GLY A 72 0.75 -7.00 15.30
CA GLY A 72 0.20 -6.81 13.97
C GLY A 72 0.94 -7.58 12.88
N ILE A 73 1.55 -8.73 13.22
CA ILE A 73 2.16 -9.62 12.24
C ILE A 73 1.06 -10.19 11.35
N PRO A 74 1.12 -10.03 10.02
CA PRO A 74 0.06 -10.47 9.12
C PRO A 74 -0.06 -11.99 9.07
N VAL A 75 -1.27 -12.48 8.85
CA VAL A 75 -1.57 -13.88 8.53
C VAL A 75 -2.24 -13.88 7.17
N PHE A 76 -1.46 -13.97 6.11
CA PHE A 76 -2.01 -13.99 4.76
C PHE A 76 -2.86 -15.23 4.53
N CYS A 77 -3.94 -15.06 3.79
CA CYS A 77 -4.90 -16.10 3.47
C CYS A 77 -5.44 -15.89 2.04
N PRO A 78 -5.99 -16.96 1.42
CA PRO A 78 -6.50 -16.87 0.06
C PRO A 78 -7.50 -15.74 -0.14
N THR A 79 -8.39 -15.51 0.83
CA THR A 79 -9.28 -14.36 0.87
C THR A 79 -9.63 -13.98 2.31
N HIS A 80 -9.66 -12.67 2.57
CA HIS A 80 -10.20 -12.03 3.77
C HIS A 80 -11.26 -10.99 3.39
N ASN A 81 -11.72 -11.03 2.13
CA ASN A 81 -12.58 -10.03 1.50
C ASN A 81 -11.97 -8.62 1.48
N ALA A 82 -10.65 -8.51 1.44
CA ALA A 82 -9.95 -7.23 1.42
C ALA A 82 -10.30 -6.39 0.18
N LEU A 83 -10.36 -7.02 -1.01
CA LEU A 83 -10.80 -6.37 -2.24
C LEU A 83 -12.24 -5.84 -2.15
N LYS A 84 -13.15 -6.67 -1.62
CA LYS A 84 -14.54 -6.28 -1.43
C LYS A 84 -14.67 -5.14 -0.43
N HIS A 85 -13.95 -5.24 0.69
CA HIS A 85 -13.92 -4.17 1.70
C HIS A 85 -13.36 -2.86 1.11
N LEU A 86 -12.28 -2.92 0.32
CA LEU A 86 -11.70 -1.76 -0.34
C LEU A 86 -12.68 -1.11 -1.33
N GLN A 87 -13.35 -1.92 -2.13
CA GLN A 87 -14.36 -1.46 -3.08
C GLN A 87 -15.51 -0.72 -2.39
N GLU A 88 -16.10 -1.33 -1.35
CA GLU A 88 -17.21 -0.75 -0.61
C GLU A 88 -16.81 0.51 0.17
N LEU A 89 -15.62 0.50 0.78
CA LEU A 89 -15.05 1.67 1.46
C LEU A 89 -14.89 2.84 0.49
N LEU A 90 -14.36 2.60 -0.69
CA LEU A 90 -14.17 3.62 -1.71
C LEU A 90 -15.50 4.13 -2.25
N LYS A 91 -16.45 3.24 -2.59
CA LYS A 91 -17.82 3.60 -3.02
C LYS A 91 -18.51 4.49 -1.98
N SER A 92 -18.48 4.07 -0.71
CA SER A 92 -19.10 4.81 0.39
C SER A 92 -18.47 6.19 0.58
N SER A 93 -17.12 6.27 0.52
CA SER A 93 -16.39 7.52 0.68
C SER A 93 -16.70 8.51 -0.45
N VAL A 94 -16.72 8.04 -1.69
CA VAL A 94 -17.02 8.88 -2.86
C VAL A 94 -18.48 9.34 -2.87
N ASN A 95 -19.41 8.47 -2.53
CA ASN A 95 -20.82 8.86 -2.41
C ASN A 95 -20.98 9.97 -1.36
N ARG A 96 -20.28 9.85 -0.24
CA ARG A 96 -20.30 10.84 0.82
C ARG A 96 -19.70 12.18 0.37
N ILE A 97 -18.57 12.16 -0.32
CA ILE A 97 -17.96 13.37 -0.89
C ILE A 97 -18.93 14.03 -1.88
N ASN A 98 -19.51 13.27 -2.80
CA ASN A 98 -20.44 13.80 -3.80
C ASN A 98 -21.70 14.39 -3.17
N MET A 99 -22.18 13.83 -2.04
CA MET A 99 -23.35 14.38 -1.31
C MET A 99 -23.06 15.73 -0.64
N TYR A 100 -21.83 15.92 -0.13
CA TYR A 100 -21.42 17.17 0.54
C TYR A 100 -20.78 18.19 -0.39
N ASN A 101 -20.49 17.80 -1.62
CA ASN A 101 -19.90 18.70 -2.61
C ASN A 101 -20.97 19.65 -3.18
N THR A 102 -21.00 20.87 -2.65
CA THR A 102 -21.91 21.95 -3.09
C THR A 102 -21.34 22.75 -4.26
N ASP A 103 -20.08 22.54 -4.62
CA ASP A 103 -19.41 23.26 -5.68
C ASP A 103 -19.70 22.61 -7.04
N LYS A 104 -20.48 23.31 -7.86
CA LYS A 104 -20.89 22.83 -9.20
C LYS A 104 -19.74 22.73 -10.21
N GLU A 105 -18.59 23.33 -9.90
CA GLU A 105 -17.39 23.27 -10.75
C GLU A 105 -16.56 22.02 -10.48
N LEU A 106 -16.72 21.37 -9.32
CA LEU A 106 -16.05 20.10 -9.03
C LEU A 106 -16.80 18.97 -9.72
N THR A 107 -16.14 18.33 -10.67
CA THR A 107 -16.64 17.14 -11.35
C THR A 107 -16.90 16.02 -10.35
N HIS A 108 -18.10 15.42 -10.38
CA HIS A 108 -18.40 14.24 -9.56
C HIS A 108 -17.39 13.13 -9.85
N LEU A 109 -16.76 12.64 -8.79
CA LEU A 109 -15.86 11.50 -8.88
C LEU A 109 -16.68 10.24 -9.20
N ASN A 110 -16.33 9.58 -10.31
CA ASN A 110 -16.94 8.32 -10.72
C ASN A 110 -15.92 7.19 -10.61
N ILE A 111 -16.11 6.29 -9.64
CA ILE A 111 -15.19 5.18 -9.35
C ILE A 111 -15.14 4.19 -10.52
N GLU A 112 -16.26 3.93 -11.18
CA GLU A 112 -16.33 2.93 -12.25
C GLU A 112 -15.44 3.27 -13.47
N LYS A 113 -15.03 4.52 -13.56
CA LYS A 113 -14.16 5.04 -14.64
C LYS A 113 -12.79 5.50 -14.15
N ALA A 114 -12.59 5.56 -12.82
CA ALA A 114 -11.35 6.03 -12.24
C ALA A 114 -10.30 4.92 -12.26
N LYS A 115 -9.08 5.25 -12.62
CA LYS A 115 -7.93 4.35 -12.43
C LYS A 115 -7.42 4.45 -11.01
N LEU A 116 -7.08 3.31 -10.43
CA LEU A 116 -6.67 3.20 -9.05
C LEU A 116 -5.16 2.99 -8.96
N THR A 117 -4.51 3.77 -8.11
CA THR A 117 -3.13 3.57 -7.65
C THR A 117 -3.17 3.16 -6.19
N LEU A 118 -2.59 2.01 -5.86
CA LEU A 118 -2.49 1.51 -4.50
C LEU A 118 -1.08 1.75 -3.97
N VAL A 119 -0.96 2.37 -2.82
CA VAL A 119 0.34 2.70 -2.21
C VAL A 119 0.37 2.14 -0.79
N GLY A 120 1.28 1.23 -0.52
CA GLY A 120 1.60 0.76 0.83
C GLY A 120 2.94 1.33 1.29
N PHE A 121 2.99 1.88 2.49
CA PHE A 121 4.23 2.31 3.13
C PHE A 121 4.50 1.48 4.38
N SER A 122 5.75 0.99 4.52
CA SER A 122 6.16 0.23 5.70
C SER A 122 5.18 -0.93 5.96
N LYS A 123 4.55 -0.96 7.14
CA LYS A 123 3.54 -1.96 7.48
C LYS A 123 2.30 -1.92 6.57
N GLY A 124 1.95 -0.78 6.00
CA GLY A 124 0.84 -0.71 5.04
C GLY A 124 1.01 -1.60 3.81
N CYS A 125 2.24 -2.03 3.50
CA CYS A 125 2.51 -3.00 2.44
C CYS A 125 1.85 -4.38 2.67
N ILE A 126 1.53 -4.74 3.93
CA ILE A 126 0.82 -6.01 4.21
C ILE A 126 -0.56 -6.05 3.55
N VAL A 127 -1.21 -4.88 3.38
CA VAL A 127 -2.49 -4.83 2.66
C VAL A 127 -2.28 -5.17 1.19
N LEU A 128 -1.28 -4.58 0.53
CA LEU A 128 -0.95 -4.90 -0.86
C LEU A 128 -0.62 -6.39 -1.02
N ASN A 129 0.13 -6.96 -0.07
CA ASN A 129 0.48 -8.36 -0.08
C ASN A 129 -0.77 -9.26 0.05
N GLN A 130 -1.72 -8.91 0.93
CA GLN A 130 -2.99 -9.64 1.03
C GLN A 130 -3.80 -9.54 -0.29
N LEU A 131 -3.79 -8.39 -0.95
CA LEU A 131 -4.46 -8.24 -2.24
C LEU A 131 -3.85 -9.15 -3.32
N LEU A 132 -2.54 -9.44 -3.29
CA LEU A 132 -1.93 -10.42 -4.21
C LEU A 132 -2.54 -11.83 -4.03
N HIS A 133 -2.77 -12.26 -2.78
CA HIS A 133 -3.46 -13.52 -2.48
C HIS A 133 -4.90 -13.50 -3.00
N GLU A 134 -5.60 -12.39 -2.84
CA GLU A 134 -6.99 -12.26 -3.32
C GLU A 134 -7.08 -12.19 -4.84
N PHE A 135 -6.12 -11.56 -5.53
CA PHE A 135 -6.04 -11.63 -6.99
C PHE A 135 -5.89 -13.08 -7.47
N HIS A 136 -5.02 -13.85 -6.81
CA HIS A 136 -4.88 -15.28 -7.11
C HIS A 136 -6.18 -16.04 -6.85
N TYR A 137 -6.83 -15.81 -5.71
CA TYR A 137 -8.09 -16.45 -5.35
C TYR A 137 -9.19 -16.16 -6.38
N TYR A 138 -9.44 -14.88 -6.71
CA TYR A 138 -10.52 -14.50 -7.63
C TYR A 138 -10.29 -14.94 -9.07
N GLN A 139 -9.05 -15.01 -9.53
CA GLN A 139 -8.72 -15.52 -10.86
C GLN A 139 -8.87 -17.04 -11.01
N ASN A 140 -8.77 -17.78 -9.91
CA ASN A 140 -8.86 -19.24 -9.91
C ASN A 140 -10.21 -19.77 -9.36
N LYS A 141 -11.14 -18.88 -9.02
CA LYS A 141 -12.46 -19.24 -8.55
C LYS A 141 -13.30 -19.83 -9.68
N LEU A 142 -13.96 -20.97 -9.43
CA LEU A 142 -14.80 -21.67 -10.42
C LEU A 142 -15.99 -20.83 -10.90
N ASP A 143 -16.58 -20.05 -10.00
CA ASP A 143 -17.66 -19.11 -10.29
C ASP A 143 -17.11 -17.68 -10.20
N PRO A 144 -16.81 -17.01 -11.33
CA PRO A 144 -16.19 -15.70 -11.34
C PRO A 144 -17.06 -14.61 -10.70
N ASP A 145 -16.49 -13.85 -9.79
CA ASP A 145 -17.12 -12.67 -9.24
C ASP A 145 -16.90 -11.48 -10.21
N ILE A 146 -17.89 -11.21 -11.04
CA ILE A 146 -17.80 -10.20 -12.11
C ILE A 146 -17.54 -8.80 -11.51
N GLU A 147 -18.19 -8.47 -10.40
CA GLU A 147 -18.07 -7.15 -9.78
C GLU A 147 -16.66 -6.92 -9.24
N ILE A 148 -16.10 -7.90 -8.53
CA ILE A 148 -14.73 -7.82 -8.01
C ILE A 148 -13.71 -7.85 -9.15
N ASN A 149 -13.92 -8.67 -10.18
CA ASN A 149 -13.02 -8.68 -11.34
C ASN A 149 -13.00 -7.32 -12.05
N ASN A 150 -14.15 -6.69 -12.23
CA ASN A 150 -14.22 -5.34 -12.78
C ASN A 150 -13.49 -4.32 -11.90
N PHE A 151 -13.60 -4.42 -10.58
CA PHE A 151 -12.88 -3.56 -9.65
C PHE A 151 -11.36 -3.78 -9.73
N ILE A 152 -10.90 -5.02 -9.81
CA ILE A 152 -9.48 -5.35 -9.99
C ILE A 152 -8.92 -4.67 -11.26
N HIS A 153 -9.67 -4.67 -12.36
CA HIS A 153 -9.25 -4.03 -13.62
C HIS A 153 -9.14 -2.50 -13.56
N LEU A 154 -9.68 -1.86 -12.53
CA LEU A 154 -9.44 -0.42 -12.30
C LEU A 154 -8.05 -0.14 -11.73
N ILE A 155 -7.38 -1.14 -11.14
CA ILE A 155 -6.05 -0.96 -10.54
C ILE A 155 -5.02 -0.88 -11.67
N GLU A 156 -4.41 0.30 -11.84
CA GLU A 156 -3.38 0.53 -12.86
C GLU A 156 -1.96 0.36 -12.33
N SER A 157 -1.74 0.68 -11.04
CA SER A 157 -0.40 0.61 -10.45
C SER A 157 -0.42 0.31 -8.95
N MET A 158 0.60 -0.39 -8.50
CA MET A 158 0.83 -0.70 -7.09
C MET A 158 2.24 -0.29 -6.67
N TRP A 159 2.34 0.37 -5.52
CA TRP A 159 3.57 0.96 -5.01
C TRP A 159 3.90 0.42 -3.63
N TRP A 160 4.98 -0.32 -3.50
CA TRP A 160 5.52 -0.77 -2.23
C TRP A 160 6.62 0.19 -1.80
N LEU A 161 6.38 0.94 -0.72
CA LEU A 161 7.32 1.91 -0.18
C LEU A 161 7.91 1.37 1.13
N ASP A 162 9.14 0.88 1.04
CA ASP A 162 9.95 0.39 2.15
C ASP A 162 9.21 -0.59 3.09
N GLY A 163 8.62 -1.62 2.46
CA GLY A 163 7.77 -2.60 3.14
C GLY A 163 8.46 -3.34 4.28
N GLY A 164 7.73 -3.50 5.38
CA GLY A 164 8.24 -4.19 6.56
C GLY A 164 7.19 -4.41 7.63
N HIS A 165 7.36 -5.46 8.43
CA HIS A 165 6.55 -5.75 9.62
C HIS A 165 7.37 -6.53 10.66
N ALA A 166 6.80 -6.78 11.84
CA ALA A 166 7.51 -7.42 12.96
C ALA A 166 7.72 -8.95 12.79
N GLY A 167 7.10 -9.58 11.78
CA GLY A 167 7.27 -11.00 11.50
C GLY A 167 8.65 -11.35 10.96
N SER A 168 8.98 -12.64 10.98
CA SER A 168 10.26 -13.18 10.52
C SER A 168 10.26 -13.72 9.09
N LYS A 169 9.15 -13.55 8.37
CA LYS A 169 8.97 -13.97 6.97
C LYS A 169 7.72 -13.34 6.37
N ASP A 170 7.53 -13.56 5.08
CA ASP A 170 6.36 -13.10 4.32
C ASP A 170 6.23 -11.56 4.29
N THR A 171 7.36 -10.84 4.43
CA THR A 171 7.41 -9.38 4.27
C THR A 171 7.14 -8.98 2.81
N TRP A 172 7.59 -9.83 1.88
CA TRP A 172 7.30 -9.77 0.46
C TRP A 172 6.79 -11.13 0.00
N ILE A 173 5.76 -11.13 -0.83
CA ILE A 173 5.20 -12.38 -1.35
C ILE A 173 6.14 -12.96 -2.41
N VAL A 174 6.64 -14.17 -2.18
CA VAL A 174 7.56 -14.87 -3.09
C VAL A 174 6.96 -16.16 -3.67
N GLU A 175 5.70 -16.46 -3.32
CA GLU A 175 5.00 -17.62 -3.86
C GLU A 175 4.71 -17.43 -5.35
N LYS A 176 5.32 -18.30 -6.16
CA LYS A 176 5.32 -18.17 -7.64
C LYS A 176 3.90 -18.19 -8.21
N SER A 177 3.03 -19.05 -7.72
CA SER A 177 1.64 -19.18 -8.20
C SER A 177 0.83 -17.89 -8.01
N ILE A 178 1.04 -17.20 -6.89
CA ILE A 178 0.42 -15.91 -6.58
C ILE A 178 0.94 -14.83 -7.54
N LEU A 179 2.26 -14.77 -7.72
CA LEU A 179 2.88 -13.78 -8.60
C LEU A 179 2.59 -14.04 -10.08
N GLU A 180 2.41 -15.29 -10.51
CA GLU A 180 1.94 -15.64 -11.86
C GLU A 180 0.51 -15.13 -12.11
N SER A 181 -0.37 -15.22 -11.12
CA SER A 181 -1.70 -14.64 -11.21
C SER A 181 -1.66 -13.11 -11.25
N PHE A 182 -0.85 -12.50 -10.40
CA PHE A 182 -0.66 -11.05 -10.42
C PHE A 182 -0.11 -10.55 -11.77
N ALA A 183 0.84 -11.25 -12.36
CA ALA A 183 1.45 -10.89 -13.65
C ALA A 183 0.41 -10.82 -14.79
N LYS A 184 -0.65 -11.65 -14.77
CA LYS A 184 -1.72 -11.62 -15.77
C LYS A 184 -2.52 -10.32 -15.77
N LEU A 185 -2.57 -9.60 -14.65
CA LEU A 185 -3.31 -8.35 -14.50
C LEU A 185 -2.62 -7.16 -15.17
N ARG A 186 -1.32 -7.27 -15.46
CA ARG A 186 -0.50 -6.22 -16.09
C ARG A 186 -0.54 -4.88 -15.36
N ILE A 187 -0.60 -4.93 -14.03
CA ILE A 187 -0.54 -3.77 -13.13
C ILE A 187 0.91 -3.29 -13.07
N ASP A 188 1.13 -1.97 -13.16
CA ASP A 188 2.45 -1.37 -13.02
C ASP A 188 2.98 -1.55 -11.59
N VAL A 189 4.21 -2.07 -11.46
CA VAL A 189 4.84 -2.35 -10.17
C VAL A 189 5.95 -1.36 -9.87
N ASN A 190 5.83 -0.66 -8.75
CA ASN A 190 6.81 0.29 -8.25
C ASN A 190 7.29 -0.13 -6.86
N VAL A 191 8.59 -0.36 -6.74
CA VAL A 191 9.25 -0.82 -5.51
C VAL A 191 10.29 0.22 -5.10
N HIS A 192 10.05 0.90 -4.01
CA HIS A 192 10.96 1.91 -3.46
C HIS A 192 11.39 1.46 -2.07
N VAL A 193 12.66 1.16 -1.91
CA VAL A 193 13.23 0.61 -0.66
C VAL A 193 14.38 1.46 -0.16
N THR A 194 14.71 1.32 1.11
CA THR A 194 15.86 1.97 1.75
C THR A 194 16.73 0.94 2.48
N PRO A 195 17.98 1.27 2.80
CA PRO A 195 18.83 0.42 3.63
C PRO A 195 18.21 0.08 5.00
N TYR A 196 17.26 0.90 5.49
CA TYR A 196 16.57 0.66 6.76
C TYR A 196 15.87 -0.70 6.78
N GLN A 197 15.20 -1.08 5.69
CA GLN A 197 14.54 -2.38 5.58
C GLN A 197 15.42 -3.44 4.90
N VAL A 198 15.90 -3.18 3.68
CA VAL A 198 16.50 -4.25 2.85
C VAL A 198 17.98 -4.54 3.16
N GLN A 199 18.62 -3.76 4.02
CA GLN A 199 20.00 -4.00 4.48
C GLN A 199 20.07 -4.15 6.01
N ASP A 200 19.00 -4.62 6.64
CA ASP A 200 18.95 -4.88 8.07
C ASP A 200 19.62 -6.23 8.40
N SER A 201 20.78 -6.18 9.04
CA SER A 201 21.51 -7.39 9.44
C SER A 201 20.76 -8.24 10.49
N HIS A 202 19.82 -7.67 11.23
CA HIS A 202 18.97 -8.40 12.17
C HIS A 202 17.74 -9.00 11.51
N ARG A 203 17.36 -8.53 10.31
CA ARG A 203 16.22 -8.99 9.53
C ARG A 203 16.59 -9.18 8.05
N PRO A 204 17.61 -10.01 7.75
CA PRO A 204 18.14 -10.16 6.38
C PRO A 204 17.10 -10.68 5.39
N TRP A 205 16.11 -11.48 5.86
CA TRP A 205 15.04 -12.01 5.03
C TRP A 205 14.24 -10.91 4.29
N ILE A 206 14.13 -9.67 4.84
CA ILE A 206 13.39 -8.60 4.17
C ILE A 206 14.02 -8.25 2.82
N GLY A 207 15.35 -8.10 2.78
CA GLY A 207 16.06 -7.83 1.54
C GLY A 207 16.09 -9.03 0.59
N GLU A 208 16.19 -10.24 1.12
CA GLU A 208 16.15 -11.50 0.36
C GLU A 208 14.79 -11.68 -0.31
N GLU A 209 13.69 -11.55 0.44
CA GLU A 209 12.33 -11.66 -0.09
C GLU A 209 12.02 -10.55 -1.10
N GLU A 210 12.45 -9.29 -0.84
CA GLU A 210 12.30 -8.18 -1.79
C GLU A 210 12.98 -8.49 -3.12
N SER A 211 14.21 -8.97 -3.06
CA SER A 211 14.97 -9.35 -4.25
C SER A 211 14.30 -10.50 -5.01
N HIS A 212 13.82 -11.52 -4.31
CA HIS A 212 13.08 -12.64 -4.91
C HIS A 212 11.78 -12.18 -5.57
N PHE A 213 10.97 -11.37 -4.87
CA PHE A 213 9.75 -10.77 -5.42
C PHE A 213 10.02 -10.04 -6.75
N CYS A 214 11.00 -9.14 -6.74
CA CYS A 214 11.37 -8.39 -7.94
C CYS A 214 11.85 -9.30 -9.08
N ASN A 215 12.67 -10.31 -8.77
CA ASN A 215 13.22 -11.22 -9.78
C ASN A 215 12.16 -12.13 -10.39
N ILE A 216 11.25 -12.66 -9.56
CA ILE A 216 10.13 -13.50 -10.08
C ILE A 216 9.27 -12.68 -11.04
N LEU A 217 8.87 -11.47 -10.67
CA LEU A 217 8.03 -10.64 -11.52
C LEU A 217 8.74 -10.21 -12.83
N ARG A 218 10.04 -9.88 -12.78
CA ARG A 218 10.82 -9.62 -14.01
C ARG A 218 10.85 -10.83 -14.93
N ASN A 219 11.06 -12.03 -14.36
CA ASN A 219 11.06 -13.27 -15.13
C ASN A 219 9.68 -13.59 -15.73
N LEU A 220 8.60 -13.10 -15.13
CA LEU A 220 7.23 -13.17 -15.66
C LEU A 220 6.91 -12.05 -16.66
N GLY A 221 7.89 -11.21 -17.00
CA GLY A 221 7.73 -10.15 -18.00
C GLY A 221 7.05 -8.88 -17.49
N ILE A 222 6.96 -8.69 -16.17
CA ILE A 222 6.40 -7.48 -15.57
C ILE A 222 7.51 -6.41 -15.47
N PRO A 223 7.29 -5.21 -16.04
CA PRO A 223 8.22 -4.10 -15.87
C PRO A 223 8.16 -3.57 -14.45
N ILE A 224 9.19 -3.86 -13.64
CA ILE A 224 9.30 -3.34 -12.28
C ILE A 224 10.21 -2.13 -12.27
N LYS A 225 9.69 -1.03 -11.75
CA LYS A 225 10.47 0.16 -11.39
C LYS A 225 10.94 0.01 -9.94
N ARG A 226 12.18 -0.47 -9.76
CA ARG A 226 12.78 -0.66 -8.43
C ARG A 226 13.85 0.41 -8.17
N THR A 227 13.75 1.07 -7.02
CA THR A 227 14.72 2.10 -6.56
C THR A 227 15.16 1.84 -5.13
N LEU A 228 16.47 1.80 -4.91
CA LEU A 228 17.07 1.87 -3.58
C LEU A 228 17.41 3.33 -3.28
N HIS A 229 16.62 3.94 -2.39
CA HIS A 229 16.85 5.31 -1.92
C HIS A 229 17.90 5.35 -0.82
N PHE A 230 18.65 6.43 -0.74
CA PHE A 230 19.61 6.69 0.35
C PHE A 230 20.65 5.57 0.54
N ALA A 231 21.08 4.94 -0.56
CA ALA A 231 22.04 3.83 -0.53
C ALA A 231 23.40 4.20 0.09
N ASP A 232 23.77 5.47 -0.01
CA ASP A 232 25.00 6.06 0.53
C ASP A 232 24.88 6.58 1.97
N LYS A 233 23.69 6.45 2.58
CA LYS A 233 23.42 7.00 3.92
C LYS A 233 23.32 5.90 4.97
N THR A 234 23.64 6.27 6.19
CA THR A 234 23.43 5.40 7.36
C THR A 234 21.95 5.02 7.50
N ARG A 235 21.71 3.76 7.82
CA ARG A 235 20.36 3.25 8.12
C ARG A 235 19.71 4.08 9.21
N SER A 236 18.52 4.59 8.96
CA SER A 236 17.78 5.37 9.95
C SER A 236 16.29 5.33 9.69
N LEU A 237 15.49 5.43 10.76
CA LEU A 237 14.04 5.56 10.66
C LEU A 237 13.65 6.84 9.90
N GLN A 238 14.45 7.90 10.01
CA GLN A 238 14.24 9.13 9.23
C GLN A 238 14.33 8.88 7.72
N ASN A 239 15.33 8.12 7.25
CA ASN A 239 15.45 7.77 5.83
C ASN A 239 14.31 6.84 5.38
N HIS A 240 13.84 5.96 6.25
CA HIS A 240 12.65 5.16 6.02
C HIS A 240 11.42 6.03 5.70
N PHE A 241 11.15 7.03 6.52
CA PHE A 241 10.05 7.97 6.26
C PHE A 241 10.33 8.89 5.05
N ASN A 242 11.56 9.31 4.83
CA ASN A 242 11.91 10.19 3.72
C ASN A 242 11.62 9.58 2.34
N VAL A 243 11.41 8.26 2.23
CA VAL A 243 10.99 7.64 0.97
C VAL A 243 9.68 8.25 0.46
N LEU A 244 8.77 8.64 1.37
CA LEU A 244 7.50 9.30 1.02
C LEU A 244 7.69 10.62 0.26
N LYS A 245 8.76 11.35 0.54
CA LYS A 245 9.12 12.58 -0.21
C LYS A 245 9.91 12.25 -1.48
N ALA A 246 10.75 11.21 -1.43
CA ALA A 246 11.63 10.85 -2.52
C ALA A 246 10.89 10.31 -3.75
N ILE A 247 9.71 9.72 -3.59
CA ILE A 247 8.91 9.17 -4.70
C ILE A 247 8.43 10.26 -5.68
N TRP A 248 8.38 11.53 -5.29
CA TRP A 248 7.97 12.62 -6.17
C TRP A 248 8.76 12.65 -7.50
N ASN A 249 10.04 12.31 -7.49
CA ASN A 249 10.87 12.26 -8.68
C ASN A 249 10.48 11.15 -9.68
N TYR A 250 9.59 10.24 -9.31
CA TYR A 250 9.20 9.06 -10.09
C TYR A 250 7.72 9.09 -10.51
N THR A 251 7.01 10.14 -10.15
CA THR A 251 5.57 10.30 -10.41
C THR A 251 5.26 11.32 -11.51
N GLN A 252 6.30 11.96 -12.06
CA GLN A 252 6.22 12.98 -13.11
C GLN A 252 6.11 12.37 -14.50
#